data_7a2ec56415075334c2276f3feeed26fc
#
_entry.id   7a2ec56415075334c2276f3feeed26fc
#
_cell.length_a   1.000
_cell.length_b   1.000
_cell.length_c   1.000
_cell.angle_alpha   90.00
_cell.angle_beta   90.00
_cell.angle_gamma   90.00
#
_symmetry.space_group_name_H-M   'P 1'
#
loop_
_entity.id
_entity.type
_entity.pdbx_description
1 polymer ?
#
loop_
_entity_poly.entity_id
_entity_poly.type
_entity_poly.pdbx_seq_one_letter_code
_entity_poly.pdbx_strand_id
1 'polypeptide(L)'
;MSTKKEHIIISNTLRGAGSEGLAGYLCHAYCHEGSCSFTYNNNVYTLSAGECLIVRRGDLVSDVHESTDFRVDVIYVTSEFIEISTPQSNYGMKGSLALFNNPIMHLTESQQKVCALDFDYIKRRWALGDSHHFHRDAMINAVQCMIIDFFDFHASLYGGEKISSQYADLMERFLALLERGDYRKNREITYYADKLFVTSKYLSEVCKKVSGFPANYWINRFTVLDISRQLRDKKRSFTELTDLYGFSSPSYFSRYVQKYLGASPTDFRE
;
A
#
# COMPACT_ATOMS: atom_id res chain seq x y z
N MET A 1 5.00 20.15 23.76
CA MET A 1 4.29 20.71 22.59
C MET A 1 4.02 19.55 21.65
N SER A 2 2.77 19.12 21.52
CA SER A 2 2.38 18.09 20.55
C SER A 2 2.44 18.74 19.17
N THR A 3 3.42 18.36 18.35
CA THR A 3 3.46 18.72 16.93
C THR A 3 2.22 18.14 16.28
N LYS A 4 1.30 19.02 15.86
CA LYS A 4 0.10 18.64 15.13
C LYS A 4 0.57 17.91 13.87
N LYS A 5 0.32 16.61 13.75
CA LYS A 5 0.74 15.80 12.61
C LYS A 5 0.03 16.37 11.38
N GLU A 6 0.77 16.83 10.37
CA GLU A 6 0.18 17.27 9.11
C GLU A 6 -0.45 16.05 8.41
N HIS A 7 -1.71 16.17 8.02
CA HIS A 7 -2.41 15.09 7.32
C HIS A 7 -1.98 14.92 5.87
N ILE A 8 -1.49 16.00 5.26
CA ILE A 8 -1.07 16.04 3.85
C ILE A 8 0.29 16.73 3.75
N ILE A 9 1.21 16.13 3.02
CA ILE A 9 2.52 16.68 2.69
C ILE A 9 2.67 16.66 1.16
N ILE A 10 3.04 17.79 0.58
CA ILE A 10 3.30 17.92 -0.86
C ILE A 10 4.81 17.86 -1.11
N SER A 11 5.21 17.13 -2.13
CA SER A 11 6.62 16.98 -2.54
C SER A 11 6.74 16.96 -4.08
N ASN A 12 7.93 17.23 -4.57
CA ASN A 12 8.30 17.09 -5.98
C ASN A 12 9.37 16.01 -6.19
N THR A 13 9.54 15.11 -5.23
CA THR A 13 10.50 14.01 -5.27
C THR A 13 9.96 12.79 -4.53
N LEU A 14 10.29 11.59 -5.01
CA LEU A 14 9.98 10.32 -4.35
C LEU A 14 11.07 9.87 -3.36
N ARG A 15 12.20 10.56 -3.26
CA ARG A 15 13.33 10.17 -2.37
C ARG A 15 12.95 10.07 -0.89
N GLY A 16 11.88 10.76 -0.49
CA GLY A 16 11.33 10.66 0.87
C GLY A 16 10.48 9.41 1.12
N ALA A 17 10.02 8.74 0.07
CA ALA A 17 9.23 7.52 0.20
C ALA A 17 10.04 6.43 0.92
N GLY A 18 9.45 5.77 1.89
CA GLY A 18 10.12 4.76 2.71
C GLY A 18 10.87 5.29 3.94
N SER A 19 11.03 6.62 4.10
CA SER A 19 11.69 7.20 5.28
C SER A 19 10.85 7.02 6.55
N GLU A 20 11.52 6.98 7.73
CA GLU A 20 10.83 6.88 9.03
C GLU A 20 9.80 8.02 9.24
N GLY A 21 10.11 9.23 8.77
CA GLY A 21 9.22 10.39 8.89
C GLY A 21 7.91 10.25 8.11
N LEU A 22 7.88 9.44 7.05
CA LEU A 22 6.73 9.21 6.19
C LEU A 22 6.14 7.80 6.31
N ALA A 23 6.62 6.97 7.24
CA ALA A 23 6.18 5.58 7.40
C ALA A 23 4.68 5.41 7.68
N GLY A 24 4.01 6.44 8.19
CA GLY A 24 2.56 6.46 8.45
C GLY A 24 1.71 7.11 7.35
N TYR A 25 2.31 7.42 6.20
CA TYR A 25 1.63 8.06 5.08
C TYR A 25 1.49 7.11 3.90
N LEU A 26 0.39 7.25 3.18
CA LEU A 26 0.24 6.73 1.83
C LEU A 26 0.89 7.72 0.88
N CYS A 27 1.55 7.21 -0.17
CA CYS A 27 2.15 8.02 -1.21
C CYS A 27 1.34 7.90 -2.50
N HIS A 28 0.93 9.05 -3.03
CA HIS A 28 0.32 9.17 -4.35
C HIS A 28 1.24 10.04 -5.20
N ALA A 29 1.59 9.62 -6.40
CA ALA A 29 2.44 10.41 -7.28
C ALA A 29 1.98 10.33 -8.74
N TYR A 30 2.15 11.43 -9.47
CA TYR A 30 1.95 11.49 -10.91
C TYR A 30 3.24 11.98 -11.59
N CYS A 31 3.77 11.18 -12.50
CA CYS A 31 5.00 11.51 -13.24
C CYS A 31 4.68 12.30 -14.48
N HIS A 32 5.23 13.50 -14.60
CA HIS A 32 5.09 14.38 -15.77
C HIS A 32 6.16 14.11 -16.82
N GLU A 33 7.42 13.90 -16.40
CA GLU A 33 8.58 13.69 -17.28
C GLU A 33 9.60 12.78 -16.60
N GLY A 34 10.47 12.17 -17.39
CA GLY A 34 11.53 11.31 -16.90
C GLY A 34 11.03 10.00 -16.33
N SER A 35 11.82 9.42 -15.42
CA SER A 35 11.48 8.17 -14.75
C SER A 35 12.10 8.06 -13.36
N CYS A 36 11.52 7.19 -12.54
CA CYS A 36 12.05 6.83 -11.23
C CYS A 36 11.96 5.33 -11.02
N SER A 37 13.09 4.67 -10.78
CA SER A 37 13.11 3.28 -10.35
C SER A 37 13.12 3.18 -8.82
N PHE A 38 12.42 2.20 -8.29
CA PHE A 38 12.33 1.95 -6.86
C PHE A 38 11.99 0.48 -6.59
N THR A 39 12.34 0.00 -5.40
CA THR A 39 11.91 -1.30 -4.91
C THR A 39 10.64 -1.15 -4.07
N TYR A 40 9.60 -1.94 -4.36
CA TYR A 40 8.39 -2.04 -3.57
C TYR A 40 7.98 -3.50 -3.40
N ASN A 41 7.71 -3.94 -2.17
CA ASN A 41 7.36 -5.34 -1.89
C ASN A 41 8.39 -6.34 -2.46
N ASN A 42 9.69 -6.02 -2.41
CA ASN A 42 10.80 -6.80 -2.97
C ASN A 42 10.81 -6.94 -4.51
N ASN A 43 9.99 -6.20 -5.21
CA ASN A 43 10.03 -6.11 -6.67
C ASN A 43 10.52 -4.73 -7.10
N VAL A 44 11.27 -4.69 -8.19
CA VAL A 44 11.71 -3.44 -8.80
C VAL A 44 10.64 -2.93 -9.75
N TYR A 45 10.29 -1.66 -9.63
CA TYR A 45 9.35 -0.95 -10.48
C TYR A 45 10.01 0.30 -11.07
N THR A 46 9.49 0.76 -12.19
CA THR A 46 9.87 2.04 -12.79
C THR A 46 8.60 2.84 -13.06
N LEU A 47 8.49 4.00 -12.41
CA LEU A 47 7.46 5.00 -12.69
C LEU A 47 7.94 5.87 -13.86
N SER A 48 7.16 5.96 -14.91
CA SER A 48 7.48 6.72 -16.14
C SER A 48 6.48 7.84 -16.39
N ALA A 49 6.81 8.74 -17.32
CA ALA A 49 5.94 9.84 -17.68
C ALA A 49 4.53 9.37 -18.10
N GLY A 50 3.51 10.04 -17.58
CA GLY A 50 2.10 9.70 -17.78
C GLY A 50 1.54 8.61 -16.88
N GLU A 51 2.34 8.06 -15.97
CA GLU A 51 1.91 7.04 -15.03
C GLU A 51 1.62 7.62 -13.64
N CYS A 52 0.72 6.95 -12.94
CA CYS A 52 0.36 7.25 -11.57
C CYS A 52 0.87 6.14 -10.62
N LEU A 53 1.46 6.55 -9.50
CA LEU A 53 1.92 5.67 -8.43
C LEU A 53 1.01 5.81 -7.21
N ILE A 54 0.58 4.67 -6.63
CA ILE A 54 -0.14 4.64 -5.36
C ILE A 54 0.51 3.61 -4.45
N VAL A 55 1.23 4.08 -3.43
CA VAL A 55 1.86 3.24 -2.42
C VAL A 55 1.08 3.36 -1.11
N ARG A 56 0.47 2.27 -0.68
CA ARG A 56 -0.27 2.21 0.60
C ARG A 56 0.62 1.91 1.81
N ARG A 57 1.77 1.33 1.59
CA ARG A 57 2.74 0.93 2.60
C ARG A 57 4.10 1.53 2.25
N GLY A 58 4.29 2.80 2.61
CA GLY A 58 5.54 3.52 2.37
C GLY A 58 6.78 2.81 2.95
N ASP A 59 6.60 2.13 4.10
CA ASP A 59 7.64 1.34 4.75
C ASP A 59 8.15 0.14 3.91
N LEU A 60 7.52 -0.17 2.79
CA LEU A 60 7.94 -1.21 1.85
C LEU A 60 8.67 -0.66 0.61
N VAL A 61 8.89 0.66 0.56
CA VAL A 61 9.65 1.32 -0.51
C VAL A 61 11.12 1.42 -0.11
N SER A 62 12.01 1.12 -1.05
CA SER A 62 13.46 1.33 -0.93
C SER A 62 14.10 1.58 -2.30
N ASP A 63 15.39 1.89 -2.32
CA ASP A 63 16.22 2.00 -3.52
C ASP A 63 15.64 2.94 -4.58
N VAL A 64 15.28 4.15 -4.16
CA VAL A 64 14.65 5.17 -5.02
C VAL A 64 15.71 5.89 -5.84
N HIS A 65 15.64 5.78 -7.17
CA HIS A 65 16.56 6.39 -8.13
C HIS A 65 15.79 7.19 -9.18
N GLU A 66 15.89 8.50 -9.11
CA GLU A 66 15.25 9.43 -10.05
C GLU A 66 16.20 9.77 -11.21
N SER A 67 15.69 9.79 -12.45
CA SER A 67 16.42 10.33 -13.60
C SER A 67 16.63 11.85 -13.46
N THR A 68 17.56 12.40 -14.21
CA THR A 68 17.91 13.83 -14.12
C THR A 68 16.81 14.77 -14.60
N ASP A 69 15.93 14.27 -15.46
CA ASP A 69 14.76 14.95 -16.01
C ASP A 69 13.45 14.59 -15.28
N PHE A 70 13.54 13.88 -14.16
CA PHE A 70 12.36 13.42 -13.43
C PHE A 70 11.56 14.60 -12.85
N ARG A 71 10.33 14.75 -13.32
CA ARG A 71 9.35 15.72 -12.80
C ARG A 71 8.11 14.98 -12.32
N VAL A 72 7.80 15.15 -11.06
CA VAL A 72 6.74 14.41 -10.37
C VAL A 72 5.99 15.31 -9.40
N ASP A 73 4.70 15.14 -9.32
CA ASP A 73 3.89 15.62 -8.20
C ASP A 73 3.69 14.48 -7.22
N VAL A 74 4.00 14.70 -5.95
CA VAL A 74 3.85 13.70 -4.88
C VAL A 74 3.00 14.26 -3.75
N ILE A 75 2.02 13.46 -3.33
CA ILE A 75 1.14 13.78 -2.21
C ILE A 75 1.25 12.64 -1.20
N TYR A 76 1.77 12.93 -0.02
CA TYR A 76 1.73 12.02 1.12
C TYR A 76 0.51 12.34 1.97
N VAL A 77 -0.31 11.32 2.24
CA VAL A 77 -1.57 11.49 2.98
C VAL A 77 -1.62 10.47 4.12
N THR A 78 -2.03 10.90 5.32
CA THR A 78 -2.21 9.95 6.44
C THR A 78 -3.35 8.98 6.17
N SER A 79 -3.25 7.75 6.69
CA SER A 79 -4.32 6.74 6.58
C SER A 79 -5.66 7.26 7.10
N GLU A 80 -5.63 8.00 8.23
CA GLU A 80 -6.82 8.62 8.81
C GLU A 80 -7.50 9.60 7.84
N PHE A 81 -6.71 10.43 7.13
CA PHE A 81 -7.26 11.40 6.18
C PHE A 81 -7.82 10.72 4.93
N ILE A 82 -7.14 9.68 4.44
CA ILE A 82 -7.66 8.84 3.34
C ILE A 82 -8.99 8.20 3.73
N GLU A 83 -9.08 7.65 4.94
CA GLU A 83 -10.30 6.99 5.42
C GLU A 83 -11.51 7.92 5.40
N ILE A 84 -11.38 9.14 5.94
CA ILE A 84 -12.47 10.14 5.93
C ILE A 84 -12.77 10.72 4.54
N SER A 85 -11.81 10.67 3.61
CA SER A 85 -11.96 11.17 2.24
C SER A 85 -12.44 10.08 1.26
N THR A 86 -12.34 8.80 1.63
CA THR A 86 -12.73 7.70 0.73
C THR A 86 -14.24 7.54 0.71
N PRO A 87 -14.89 7.58 -0.47
CA PRO A 87 -16.31 7.32 -0.56
C PRO A 87 -16.61 5.88 -0.17
N GLN A 88 -17.79 5.66 0.45
CA GLN A 88 -18.25 4.31 0.77
C GLN A 88 -18.53 3.55 -0.55
N SER A 89 -17.56 2.77 -1.00
CA SER A 89 -17.62 1.99 -2.22
C SER A 89 -16.94 0.64 -2.04
N ASN A 90 -17.65 -0.42 -2.37
CA ASN A 90 -17.09 -1.78 -2.39
C ASN A 90 -15.97 -1.93 -3.44
N TYR A 91 -15.85 -0.99 -4.37
CA TYR A 91 -14.80 -0.98 -5.38
C TYR A 91 -13.42 -0.65 -4.79
N GLY A 92 -13.37 0.20 -3.78
CA GLY A 92 -12.12 0.60 -3.09
C GLY A 92 -11.32 -0.59 -2.57
N MET A 93 -11.97 -1.65 -2.12
CA MET A 93 -11.30 -2.89 -1.67
C MET A 93 -10.54 -3.57 -2.81
N LYS A 94 -11.16 -3.74 -3.99
CA LYS A 94 -10.53 -4.38 -5.15
C LYS A 94 -9.34 -3.57 -5.67
N GLY A 95 -9.51 -2.26 -5.79
CA GLY A 95 -8.44 -1.33 -6.14
C GLY A 95 -7.26 -1.39 -5.17
N SER A 96 -7.54 -1.35 -3.87
CA SER A 96 -6.52 -1.45 -2.82
C SER A 96 -5.66 -2.70 -2.92
N LEU A 97 -6.27 -3.84 -3.20
CA LEU A 97 -5.57 -5.13 -3.31
C LEU A 97 -4.74 -5.24 -4.60
N ALA A 98 -5.24 -4.68 -5.70
CA ALA A 98 -4.48 -4.63 -6.95
C ALA A 98 -3.23 -3.75 -6.80
N LEU A 99 -3.37 -2.57 -6.19
CA LEU A 99 -2.29 -1.63 -5.91
C LEU A 99 -1.25 -2.17 -4.91
N PHE A 100 -1.64 -3.08 -4.03
CA PHE A 100 -0.68 -3.77 -3.16
C PHE A 100 0.27 -4.67 -3.95
N ASN A 101 -0.17 -5.25 -5.06
CA ASN A 101 0.64 -6.10 -5.93
C ASN A 101 1.39 -5.31 -7.00
N ASN A 102 0.76 -4.29 -7.57
CA ASN A 102 1.39 -3.38 -8.54
C ASN A 102 0.98 -1.95 -8.20
N PRO A 103 1.89 -1.12 -7.69
CA PRO A 103 1.57 0.23 -7.25
C PRO A 103 1.45 1.24 -8.40
N ILE A 104 1.75 0.85 -9.65
CA ILE A 104 1.73 1.73 -10.83
C ILE A 104 0.47 1.49 -11.64
N MET A 105 -0.20 2.57 -12.03
CA MET A 105 -1.29 2.58 -12.99
C MET A 105 -0.82 3.22 -14.29
N HIS A 106 -0.96 2.49 -15.40
CA HIS A 106 -0.73 3.00 -16.76
C HIS A 106 -2.00 3.69 -17.25
N LEU A 107 -1.96 5.02 -17.38
CA LEU A 107 -3.11 5.84 -17.71
C LEU A 107 -3.21 6.10 -19.22
N THR A 108 -4.42 6.11 -19.76
CA THR A 108 -4.69 6.62 -21.10
C THR A 108 -4.46 8.15 -21.14
N GLU A 109 -4.27 8.75 -22.33
CA GLU A 109 -4.06 10.20 -22.46
C GLU A 109 -5.16 11.04 -21.81
N SER A 110 -6.42 10.58 -21.87
CA SER A 110 -7.54 11.26 -21.20
C SER A 110 -7.43 11.17 -19.68
N GLN A 111 -7.09 10.00 -19.15
CA GLN A 111 -6.89 9.78 -17.71
C GLN A 111 -5.68 10.55 -17.18
N GLN A 112 -4.59 10.64 -17.94
CA GLN A 112 -3.42 11.46 -17.59
C GLN A 112 -3.79 12.93 -17.37
N LYS A 113 -4.64 13.49 -18.24
CA LYS A 113 -5.12 14.89 -18.11
C LYS A 113 -5.93 15.08 -16.83
N VAL A 114 -6.85 14.15 -16.52
CA VAL A 114 -7.65 14.20 -15.29
C VAL A 114 -6.74 14.05 -14.08
N CYS A 115 -5.86 13.05 -14.05
CA CYS A 115 -4.92 12.83 -12.96
C CYS A 115 -4.05 14.06 -12.68
N ALA A 116 -3.48 14.70 -13.72
CA ALA A 116 -2.69 15.92 -13.58
C ALA A 116 -3.50 17.08 -12.97
N LEU A 117 -4.78 17.21 -13.35
CA LEU A 117 -5.68 18.22 -12.80
C LEU A 117 -6.00 17.98 -11.33
N ASP A 118 -6.20 16.72 -10.92
CA ASP A 118 -6.43 16.36 -9.50
C ASP A 118 -5.24 16.75 -8.62
N PHE A 119 -4.02 16.41 -9.05
CA PHE A 119 -2.80 16.77 -8.33
C PHE A 119 -2.63 18.30 -8.24
N ASP A 120 -2.82 19.01 -9.36
CA ASP A 120 -2.74 20.48 -9.38
C ASP A 120 -3.82 21.11 -8.47
N TYR A 121 -5.05 20.60 -8.51
CA TYR A 121 -6.15 21.07 -7.65
C TYR A 121 -5.84 20.89 -6.16
N ILE A 122 -5.35 19.72 -5.77
CA ILE A 122 -4.96 19.44 -4.37
C ILE A 122 -3.83 20.37 -3.94
N LYS A 123 -2.78 20.56 -4.77
CA LYS A 123 -1.66 21.48 -4.47
C LYS A 123 -2.14 22.92 -4.27
N ARG A 124 -3.01 23.41 -5.16
CA ARG A 124 -3.58 24.77 -5.03
C ARG A 124 -4.41 24.93 -3.77
N ARG A 125 -5.24 23.93 -3.42
CA ARG A 125 -6.02 23.95 -2.18
C ARG A 125 -5.14 23.90 -0.95
N TRP A 126 -4.14 23.04 -0.96
CA TRP A 126 -3.17 22.91 0.15
C TRP A 126 -2.41 24.23 0.39
N ALA A 127 -1.99 24.92 -0.68
CA ALA A 127 -1.28 26.19 -0.59
C ALA A 127 -2.09 27.33 0.05
N LEU A 128 -3.42 27.26 0.06
CA LEU A 128 -4.26 28.26 0.73
C LEU A 128 -4.16 28.19 2.25
N GLY A 129 -3.91 27.01 2.82
CA GLY A 129 -3.71 26.80 4.25
C GLY A 129 -4.79 27.48 5.11
N ASP A 130 -4.37 28.06 6.19
CA ASP A 130 -5.26 28.75 7.16
C ASP A 130 -5.95 30.01 6.61
N SER A 131 -5.59 30.49 5.42
CA SER A 131 -6.29 31.61 4.75
C SER A 131 -7.69 31.21 4.25
N HIS A 132 -7.97 29.91 4.13
CA HIS A 132 -9.27 29.39 3.72
C HIS A 132 -10.06 28.87 4.92
N HIS A 133 -11.15 29.56 5.29
CA HIS A 133 -11.93 29.24 6.49
C HIS A 133 -12.40 27.77 6.58
N PHE A 134 -12.66 27.11 5.46
CA PHE A 134 -13.07 25.70 5.36
C PHE A 134 -11.97 24.83 4.73
N HIS A 135 -10.71 25.13 5.04
CA HIS A 135 -9.56 24.47 4.41
C HIS A 135 -9.62 22.94 4.53
N ARG A 136 -9.93 22.45 5.74
CA ARG A 136 -10.02 21.01 5.99
C ARG A 136 -11.07 20.32 5.09
N ASP A 137 -12.27 20.89 4.99
CA ASP A 137 -13.36 20.33 4.20
C ASP A 137 -13.06 20.42 2.71
N ALA A 138 -12.43 21.51 2.26
CA ALA A 138 -11.97 21.68 0.89
C ALA A 138 -10.90 20.65 0.51
N MET A 139 -9.99 20.32 1.43
CA MET A 139 -8.98 19.28 1.22
C MET A 139 -9.59 17.88 1.20
N ILE A 140 -10.55 17.57 2.09
CA ILE A 140 -11.28 16.29 2.05
C ILE A 140 -11.96 16.10 0.70
N ASN A 141 -12.69 17.11 0.21
CA ASN A 141 -13.35 17.05 -1.10
C ASN A 141 -12.38 16.90 -2.26
N ALA A 142 -11.23 17.59 -2.23
CA ALA A 142 -10.22 17.49 -3.28
C ALA A 142 -9.61 16.08 -3.35
N VAL A 143 -9.24 15.53 -2.20
CA VAL A 143 -8.72 14.16 -2.11
C VAL A 143 -9.78 13.13 -2.46
N GLN A 144 -11.05 13.36 -2.10
CA GLN A 144 -12.16 12.49 -2.47
C GLN A 144 -12.37 12.43 -4.00
N CYS A 145 -12.30 13.57 -4.71
CA CYS A 145 -12.38 13.60 -6.18
C CYS A 145 -11.27 12.73 -6.79
N MET A 146 -10.02 12.94 -6.40
CA MET A 146 -8.90 12.14 -6.86
C MET A 146 -9.09 10.64 -6.61
N ILE A 147 -9.62 10.25 -5.44
CA ILE A 147 -9.89 8.84 -5.12
C ILE A 147 -10.97 8.27 -6.04
N ILE A 148 -12.03 9.03 -6.33
CA ILE A 148 -13.11 8.60 -7.24
C ILE A 148 -12.56 8.37 -8.65
N ASP A 149 -11.74 9.30 -9.15
CA ASP A 149 -11.11 9.18 -10.46
C ASP A 149 -10.15 7.99 -10.50
N PHE A 150 -9.39 7.74 -9.45
CA PHE A 150 -8.55 6.54 -9.34
C PHE A 150 -9.36 5.24 -9.33
N PHE A 151 -10.56 5.24 -8.72
CA PHE A 151 -11.46 4.10 -8.81
C PHE A 151 -11.95 3.85 -10.24
N ASP A 152 -12.28 4.92 -10.98
CA ASP A 152 -12.68 4.83 -12.38
C ASP A 152 -11.53 4.35 -13.27
N PHE A 153 -10.33 4.92 -13.10
CA PHE A 153 -9.13 4.48 -13.82
C PHE A 153 -8.85 3.00 -13.58
N HIS A 154 -8.86 2.58 -12.32
CA HIS A 154 -8.64 1.18 -11.96
C HIS A 154 -9.75 0.26 -12.52
N ALA A 155 -11.03 0.70 -12.49
CA ALA A 155 -12.14 -0.05 -13.06
C ALA A 155 -11.99 -0.25 -14.58
N SER A 156 -11.54 0.77 -15.26
CA SER A 156 -11.28 0.73 -16.71
C SER A 156 -10.13 -0.20 -17.07
N LEU A 157 -9.08 -0.24 -16.25
CA LEU A 157 -7.88 -1.07 -16.49
C LEU A 157 -8.07 -2.55 -16.14
N TYR A 158 -8.80 -2.84 -15.04
CA TYR A 158 -8.84 -4.19 -14.44
C TYR A 158 -10.25 -4.79 -14.38
N GLY A 159 -11.24 -4.14 -14.98
CA GLY A 159 -12.64 -4.57 -15.01
C GLY A 159 -13.45 -4.16 -13.79
N GLY A 160 -14.67 -3.70 -14.05
CA GLY A 160 -15.58 -3.09 -13.07
C GLY A 160 -16.55 -4.04 -12.40
N GLU A 161 -16.29 -5.37 -12.31
CA GLU A 161 -17.21 -6.28 -11.63
C GLU A 161 -17.49 -5.84 -10.18
N LYS A 162 -18.77 -5.63 -9.88
CA LYS A 162 -19.22 -5.28 -8.53
C LYS A 162 -19.02 -6.46 -7.58
N ILE A 163 -18.27 -6.25 -6.53
CA ILE A 163 -18.16 -7.19 -5.42
C ILE A 163 -19.37 -6.97 -4.50
N SER A 164 -19.98 -8.06 -4.00
CA SER A 164 -21.05 -7.92 -3.00
C SER A 164 -20.51 -7.24 -1.73
N SER A 165 -21.35 -6.44 -1.06
CA SER A 165 -20.98 -5.77 0.20
C SER A 165 -20.51 -6.76 1.26
N GLN A 166 -21.13 -7.94 1.33
CA GLN A 166 -20.73 -9.00 2.25
C GLN A 166 -19.31 -9.52 2.00
N TYR A 167 -18.89 -9.65 0.74
CA TYR A 167 -17.54 -10.10 0.41
C TYR A 167 -16.51 -9.01 0.68
N ALA A 168 -16.84 -7.77 0.41
CA ALA A 168 -15.99 -6.62 0.70
C ALA A 168 -15.77 -6.50 2.21
N ASP A 169 -16.82 -6.54 3.03
CA ASP A 169 -16.74 -6.48 4.50
C ASP A 169 -15.88 -7.62 5.07
N LEU A 170 -16.12 -8.85 4.62
CA LEU A 170 -15.33 -9.99 5.10
C LEU A 170 -13.85 -9.86 4.74
N MET A 171 -13.54 -9.40 3.52
CA MET A 171 -12.17 -9.18 3.08
C MET A 171 -11.49 -8.05 3.86
N GLU A 172 -12.20 -6.95 4.12
CA GLU A 172 -11.70 -5.82 4.92
C GLU A 172 -11.34 -6.27 6.34
N ARG A 173 -12.24 -6.98 7.00
CA ARG A 173 -12.00 -7.53 8.34
C ARG A 173 -10.83 -8.53 8.36
N PHE A 174 -10.69 -9.35 7.32
CA PHE A 174 -9.54 -10.25 7.17
C PHE A 174 -8.23 -9.47 7.02
N LEU A 175 -8.19 -8.44 6.15
CA LEU A 175 -7.02 -7.60 5.97
C LEU A 175 -6.66 -6.84 7.24
N ALA A 176 -7.63 -6.35 8.00
CA ALA A 176 -7.39 -5.69 9.28
C ALA A 176 -6.66 -6.60 10.30
N LEU A 177 -6.97 -7.90 10.32
CA LEU A 177 -6.21 -8.87 11.11
C LEU A 177 -4.76 -9.02 10.64
N LEU A 178 -4.53 -9.02 9.33
CA LEU A 178 -3.19 -9.08 8.76
C LEU A 178 -2.41 -7.77 9.04
N GLU A 179 -3.01 -6.61 8.85
CA GLU A 179 -2.39 -5.31 9.12
C GLU A 179 -2.03 -5.13 10.61
N ARG A 180 -2.82 -5.69 11.51
CA ARG A 180 -2.50 -5.76 12.94
C ARG A 180 -1.28 -6.63 13.26
N GLY A 181 -0.86 -7.49 12.32
CA GLY A 181 0.31 -8.35 12.46
C GLY A 181 0.02 -9.73 13.07
N ASP A 182 -1.23 -10.18 13.06
CA ASP A 182 -1.64 -11.49 13.63
C ASP A 182 -0.84 -12.66 12.99
N TYR A 183 -0.42 -12.53 11.72
CA TYR A 183 0.40 -13.50 11.01
C TYR A 183 1.76 -13.78 11.68
N ARG A 184 2.25 -12.90 12.53
CA ARG A 184 3.51 -13.14 13.26
C ARG A 184 3.44 -14.38 14.12
N LYS A 185 2.29 -14.62 14.73
CA LYS A 185 2.05 -15.77 15.62
C LYS A 185 1.14 -16.83 15.00
N ASN A 186 0.24 -16.44 14.09
CA ASN A 186 -0.80 -17.31 13.55
C ASN A 186 -0.80 -17.25 12.03
N ARG A 187 -0.25 -18.27 11.38
CA ARG A 187 -0.19 -18.36 9.90
C ARG A 187 -1.20 -19.33 9.30
N GLU A 188 -1.96 -20.02 10.14
CA GLU A 188 -2.99 -20.96 9.71
C GLU A 188 -4.30 -20.23 9.40
N ILE A 189 -4.90 -20.56 8.26
CA ILE A 189 -6.17 -19.96 7.83
C ILE A 189 -7.30 -20.17 8.84
N THR A 190 -7.28 -21.27 9.59
CA THR A 190 -8.25 -21.60 10.62
C THR A 190 -8.35 -20.52 11.67
N TYR A 191 -7.22 -19.97 12.13
CA TYR A 191 -7.19 -18.86 13.10
C TYR A 191 -8.01 -17.66 12.62
N TYR A 192 -7.83 -17.27 11.35
CA TYR A 192 -8.55 -16.12 10.77
C TYR A 192 -10.03 -16.42 10.55
N ALA A 193 -10.32 -17.62 10.07
CA ALA A 193 -11.69 -18.07 9.87
C ALA A 193 -12.48 -18.07 11.19
N ASP A 194 -11.91 -18.57 12.28
CA ASP A 194 -12.50 -18.56 13.61
C ASP A 194 -12.74 -17.15 14.13
N LYS A 195 -11.75 -16.24 13.96
CA LYS A 195 -11.88 -14.81 14.33
C LYS A 195 -12.97 -14.08 13.56
N LEU A 196 -13.24 -14.51 12.35
CA LEU A 196 -14.22 -13.91 11.45
C LEU A 196 -15.60 -14.62 11.46
N PHE A 197 -15.70 -15.69 12.25
CA PHE A 197 -16.91 -16.53 12.38
C PHE A 197 -17.36 -17.14 11.04
N VAL A 198 -16.42 -17.62 10.25
CA VAL A 198 -16.65 -18.29 8.96
C VAL A 198 -15.82 -19.57 8.85
N THR A 199 -16.10 -20.40 7.82
CA THR A 199 -15.25 -21.54 7.52
C THR A 199 -14.00 -21.12 6.75
N SER A 200 -12.89 -21.87 6.94
CA SER A 200 -11.64 -21.63 6.17
C SER A 200 -11.85 -21.69 4.67
N LYS A 201 -12.72 -22.60 4.20
CA LYS A 201 -13.08 -22.74 2.79
C LYS A 201 -13.77 -21.47 2.29
N TYR A 202 -14.79 -20.99 3.02
CA TYR A 202 -15.54 -19.78 2.64
C TYR A 202 -14.64 -18.54 2.64
N LEU A 203 -13.80 -18.36 3.66
CA LEU A 203 -12.83 -17.26 3.69
C LEU A 203 -11.93 -17.29 2.46
N SER A 204 -11.38 -18.46 2.12
CA SER A 204 -10.49 -18.60 0.96
C SER A 204 -11.20 -18.33 -0.36
N GLU A 205 -12.45 -18.76 -0.52
CA GLU A 205 -13.25 -18.48 -1.71
C GLU A 205 -13.58 -16.99 -1.86
N VAL A 206 -13.95 -16.32 -0.76
CA VAL A 206 -14.19 -14.87 -0.77
C VAL A 206 -12.92 -14.11 -1.13
N CYS A 207 -11.79 -14.43 -0.49
CA CYS A 207 -10.50 -13.81 -0.84
C CYS A 207 -10.20 -13.99 -2.34
N LYS A 208 -10.40 -15.19 -2.88
CA LYS A 208 -10.15 -15.47 -4.30
C LYS A 208 -11.09 -14.69 -5.22
N LYS A 209 -12.38 -14.54 -4.88
CA LYS A 209 -13.34 -13.75 -5.66
C LYS A 209 -13.03 -12.25 -5.63
N VAL A 210 -12.58 -11.73 -4.48
CA VAL A 210 -12.30 -10.30 -4.31
C VAL A 210 -10.95 -9.91 -4.91
N SER A 211 -9.92 -10.74 -4.71
CA SER A 211 -8.52 -10.38 -5.00
C SER A 211 -7.85 -11.21 -6.10
N GLY A 212 -8.49 -12.28 -6.56
CA GLY A 212 -7.88 -13.28 -7.44
C GLY A 212 -7.02 -14.32 -6.71
N PHE A 213 -6.73 -14.13 -5.40
CA PHE A 213 -5.85 -14.98 -4.61
C PHE A 213 -6.53 -15.55 -3.37
N PRO A 214 -6.25 -16.81 -2.97
CA PRO A 214 -6.81 -17.42 -1.76
C PRO A 214 -6.26 -16.77 -0.49
N ALA A 215 -6.94 -16.96 0.65
CA ALA A 215 -6.54 -16.37 1.93
C ALA A 215 -5.09 -16.70 2.34
N ASN A 216 -4.63 -17.94 2.13
CA ASN A 216 -3.25 -18.33 2.44
C ASN A 216 -2.19 -17.54 1.66
N TYR A 217 -2.52 -17.10 0.43
CA TYR A 217 -1.64 -16.20 -0.32
C TYR A 217 -1.40 -14.90 0.46
N TRP A 218 -2.46 -14.28 0.96
CA TRP A 218 -2.38 -13.02 1.70
C TRP A 218 -1.65 -13.18 3.04
N ILE A 219 -1.95 -14.22 3.79
CA ILE A 219 -1.25 -14.52 5.06
C ILE A 219 0.26 -14.64 4.81
N ASN A 220 0.65 -15.46 3.82
CA ASN A 220 2.05 -15.62 3.46
C ASN A 220 2.67 -14.31 2.95
N ARG A 221 1.96 -13.56 2.12
CA ARG A 221 2.44 -12.31 1.54
C ARG A 221 2.78 -11.29 2.63
N PHE A 222 1.89 -11.06 3.58
CA PHE A 222 2.13 -10.17 4.71
C PHE A 222 3.30 -10.66 5.59
N THR A 223 3.35 -11.96 5.87
CA THR A 223 4.44 -12.56 6.64
C THR A 223 5.81 -12.32 5.98
N VAL A 224 5.91 -12.64 4.70
CA VAL A 224 7.16 -12.55 3.93
C VAL A 224 7.65 -11.11 3.81
N LEU A 225 6.74 -10.16 3.57
CA LEU A 225 7.08 -8.74 3.49
C LEU A 225 7.59 -8.18 4.83
N ASP A 226 6.94 -8.54 5.93
CA ASP A 226 7.39 -8.11 7.25
C ASP A 226 8.75 -8.75 7.62
N ILE A 227 8.94 -10.04 7.34
CA ILE A 227 10.25 -10.71 7.52
C ILE A 227 11.34 -10.01 6.70
N SER A 228 11.12 -9.74 5.42
CA SER A 228 12.12 -9.11 4.56
C SER A 228 12.53 -7.72 5.08
N ARG A 229 11.55 -6.94 5.58
CA ARG A 229 11.80 -5.64 6.21
C ARG A 229 12.65 -5.79 7.48
N GLN A 230 12.29 -6.72 8.38
CA GLN A 230 13.03 -6.97 9.61
C GLN A 230 14.46 -7.47 9.36
N LEU A 231 14.66 -8.25 8.30
CA LEU A 231 16.00 -8.68 7.89
C LEU A 231 16.86 -7.50 7.43
N ARG A 232 16.31 -6.59 6.63
CA ARG A 232 17.03 -5.39 6.16
C ARG A 232 17.34 -4.40 7.28
N ASP A 233 16.46 -4.24 8.26
CA ASP A 233 16.68 -3.32 9.40
C ASP A 233 17.87 -3.72 10.29
N LYS A 234 18.33 -4.97 10.25
CA LYS A 234 19.50 -5.52 10.97
C LYS A 234 19.47 -5.36 12.50
N LYS A 235 18.41 -4.72 13.07
CA LYS A 235 18.30 -4.44 14.52
C LYS A 235 18.11 -5.70 15.38
N ARG A 236 17.53 -6.77 14.79
CA ARG A 236 17.24 -8.03 15.49
C ARG A 236 18.11 -9.16 15.00
N SER A 237 18.53 -10.02 15.93
CA SER A 237 19.18 -11.30 15.60
C SER A 237 18.22 -12.25 14.89
N PHE A 238 18.74 -13.28 14.24
CA PHE A 238 17.91 -14.32 13.63
C PHE A 238 17.12 -15.12 14.66
N THR A 239 17.65 -15.28 15.88
CA THR A 239 16.94 -15.92 16.99
C THR A 239 15.75 -15.08 17.43
N GLU A 240 15.92 -13.78 17.62
CA GLU A 240 14.82 -12.87 17.96
C GLU A 240 13.75 -12.80 16.87
N LEU A 241 14.13 -12.87 15.59
CA LEU A 241 13.17 -12.99 14.49
C LEU A 241 12.44 -14.32 14.52
N THR A 242 13.15 -15.42 14.78
CA THR A 242 12.52 -16.76 14.95
C THR A 242 11.42 -16.72 16.01
N ASP A 243 11.71 -16.12 17.17
CA ASP A 243 10.77 -15.98 18.29
C ASP A 243 9.63 -15.01 17.96
N LEU A 244 9.95 -13.85 17.32
CA LEU A 244 8.96 -12.85 16.92
C LEU A 244 7.88 -13.46 16.02
N TYR A 245 8.30 -14.30 15.06
CA TYR A 245 7.39 -14.95 14.12
C TYR A 245 6.91 -16.33 14.60
N GLY A 246 7.26 -16.76 15.82
CA GLY A 246 6.81 -18.02 16.41
C GLY A 246 7.21 -19.25 15.57
N PHE A 247 8.39 -19.26 14.98
CA PHE A 247 8.95 -20.45 14.35
C PHE A 247 9.54 -21.39 15.41
N SER A 248 9.42 -22.68 15.20
CA SER A 248 9.88 -23.70 16.15
C SER A 248 11.41 -23.79 16.25
N SER A 249 12.14 -23.26 15.27
CA SER A 249 13.61 -23.23 15.28
C SER A 249 14.16 -22.23 14.25
N PRO A 250 15.39 -21.70 14.45
CA PRO A 250 16.09 -20.88 13.46
C PRO A 250 16.27 -21.58 12.11
N SER A 251 16.46 -22.91 12.11
CA SER A 251 16.57 -23.68 10.87
C SER A 251 15.26 -23.72 10.09
N TYR A 252 14.11 -23.77 10.77
CA TYR A 252 12.81 -23.71 10.14
C TYR A 252 12.51 -22.30 9.61
N PHE A 253 12.86 -21.25 10.38
CA PHE A 253 12.81 -19.86 9.93
C PHE A 253 13.65 -19.66 8.65
N SER A 254 14.91 -20.12 8.63
CA SER A 254 15.79 -19.99 7.47
C SER A 254 15.24 -20.68 6.23
N ARG A 255 14.69 -21.89 6.37
CA ARG A 255 14.03 -22.60 5.26
C ARG A 255 12.79 -21.88 4.75
N TYR A 256 12.02 -21.27 5.65
CA TYR A 256 10.86 -20.46 5.28
C TYR A 256 11.29 -19.23 4.47
N VAL A 257 12.31 -18.50 4.95
CA VAL A 257 12.88 -17.34 4.23
C VAL A 257 13.38 -17.75 2.86
N GLN A 258 14.22 -18.79 2.77
CA GLN A 258 14.73 -19.31 1.49
C GLN A 258 13.61 -19.69 0.52
N LYS A 259 12.56 -20.37 1.01
CA LYS A 259 11.42 -20.78 0.19
C LYS A 259 10.67 -19.62 -0.43
N TYR A 260 10.42 -18.57 0.34
CA TYR A 260 9.51 -17.48 -0.05
C TYR A 260 10.22 -16.21 -0.54
N LEU A 261 11.47 -15.99 -0.16
CA LEU A 261 12.28 -14.84 -0.58
C LEU A 261 13.40 -15.19 -1.56
N GLY A 262 13.64 -16.50 -1.79
CA GLY A 262 14.64 -16.97 -2.76
C GLY A 262 16.10 -16.91 -2.28
N ALA A 263 16.34 -16.33 -1.11
CA ALA A 263 17.68 -16.14 -0.53
C ALA A 263 17.68 -16.49 0.96
N SER A 264 18.85 -16.82 1.53
CA SER A 264 18.96 -17.08 2.95
C SER A 264 18.81 -15.79 3.79
N PRO A 265 18.46 -15.88 5.10
CA PRO A 265 18.44 -14.70 5.98
C PRO A 265 19.76 -13.93 6.01
N THR A 266 20.89 -14.62 5.82
CA THR A 266 22.25 -14.02 5.79
C THR A 266 22.41 -13.17 4.53
N ASP A 267 22.03 -13.71 3.36
CA ASP A 267 22.13 -13.01 2.07
C ASP A 267 21.30 -11.71 2.05
N PHE A 268 20.20 -11.67 2.83
CA PHE A 268 19.37 -10.46 2.99
C PHE A 268 20.03 -9.37 3.86
N ARG A 269 21.13 -9.68 4.57
CA ARG A 269 21.86 -8.75 5.45
C ARG A 269 23.17 -8.25 4.86
N GLU A 270 23.63 -8.88 3.81
CA GLU A 270 24.77 -8.42 3.03
C GLU A 270 24.37 -7.31 2.07
#